data_a873ae8ab3900a9a962a9b22f2a86df5
#
_entry.id   a873ae8ab3900a9a962a9b22f2a86df5
#
_cell.length_a   1.000
_cell.length_b   1.000
_cell.length_c   1.000
_cell.angle_alpha   90.00
_cell.angle_beta   90.00
_cell.angle_gamma   90.00
#
_symmetry.space_group_name_H-M   'P 1'
#
loop_
_entity.id
_entity.type
_entity.pdbx_description
1 polymer ?
#
loop_
_entity_poly.entity_id
_entity_poly.type
_entity_poly.pdbx_seq_one_letter_code
_entity_poly.pdbx_strand_id
1 'polypeptide(L)'
;MAVDFDGTIARSSFPDILGEQPYAGEVLRKLHERGHYIIIWTCRSGKNLLDAINWLLEHNIPFDRVNDHCPENIKRYGKGSGKIYANIYIDDKNLGGFPGWLRCLEEIERMESAENDQI
;
A
#
# COMPACT_ATOMS: atom_id res chain seq x y z
N MET A 1 -2.54 4.00 -4.83
CA MET A 1 -1.75 2.76 -4.85
C MET A 1 -2.31 1.72 -3.89
N ALA A 2 -2.22 0.47 -4.26
CA ALA A 2 -2.66 -0.66 -3.45
C ALA A 2 -1.43 -1.36 -2.88
N VAL A 3 -1.36 -1.50 -1.56
CA VAL A 3 -0.18 -1.96 -0.83
C VAL A 3 -0.55 -3.13 0.05
N ASP A 4 0.12 -4.26 -0.15
CA ASP A 4 -0.04 -5.45 0.68
C ASP A 4 0.53 -5.20 2.08
N PHE A 5 0.01 -5.93 3.08
CA PHE A 5 0.44 -5.78 4.47
C PHE A 5 1.53 -6.79 4.85
N ASP A 6 1.20 -8.08 4.90
CA ASP A 6 2.14 -9.13 5.34
C ASP A 6 3.25 -9.34 4.32
N GLY A 7 4.50 -9.21 4.75
CA GLY A 7 5.66 -9.37 3.89
C GLY A 7 6.00 -8.14 3.06
N THR A 8 5.18 -7.09 3.11
CA THR A 8 5.39 -5.85 2.35
C THR A 8 5.55 -4.66 3.30
N ILE A 9 4.53 -4.32 4.08
CA ILE A 9 4.65 -3.27 5.13
C ILE A 9 5.25 -3.87 6.39
N ALA A 10 4.76 -5.02 6.80
CA ALA A 10 5.16 -5.67 8.04
C ALA A 10 5.92 -6.97 7.77
N ARG A 11 6.91 -7.23 8.62
CA ARG A 11 7.48 -8.57 8.77
C ARG A 11 6.51 -9.36 9.64
N SER A 12 6.07 -10.50 9.15
CA SER A 12 5.05 -11.30 9.84
C SER A 12 5.44 -12.76 9.93
N SER A 13 5.01 -13.41 11.01
CA SER A 13 4.84 -14.85 11.09
C SER A 13 3.36 -15.05 11.32
N PHE A 14 2.58 -15.04 10.22
CA PHE A 14 1.13 -14.96 10.25
C PHE A 14 0.50 -15.90 11.29
N PRO A 15 -0.43 -15.43 12.16
CA PRO A 15 -1.02 -14.09 12.18
C PRO A 15 -0.21 -13.03 12.94
N ASP A 16 0.95 -13.39 13.52
CA ASP A 16 1.74 -12.50 14.34
C ASP A 16 2.46 -11.44 13.51
N ILE A 17 2.44 -10.21 14.00
CA ILE A 17 3.13 -9.08 13.38
C ILE A 17 4.43 -8.86 14.14
N LEU A 18 5.57 -9.08 13.47
CA LEU A 18 6.89 -9.06 14.13
C LEU A 18 7.52 -7.68 14.13
N GLY A 19 7.15 -6.83 13.19
CA GLY A 19 7.71 -5.50 13.09
C GLY A 19 7.56 -4.94 11.68
N GLU A 20 8.10 -3.74 11.49
CA GLU A 20 8.05 -3.03 10.22
C GLU A 20 9.11 -3.56 9.26
N GLN A 21 8.77 -3.69 7.97
CA GLN A 21 9.78 -3.88 6.93
C GLN A 21 10.66 -2.63 6.87
N PRO A 22 11.95 -2.76 6.54
CA PRO A 22 12.86 -1.62 6.51
C PRO A 22 12.29 -0.46 5.67
N TYR A 23 12.23 0.72 6.26
CA TYR A 23 11.79 1.98 5.65
C TYR A 23 10.32 2.05 5.24
N ALA A 24 9.49 1.05 5.54
CA ALA A 24 8.09 1.02 5.12
C ALA A 24 7.33 2.27 5.57
N GLY A 25 7.34 2.56 6.86
CA GLY A 25 6.61 3.72 7.41
C GLY A 25 7.14 5.04 6.90
N GLU A 26 8.46 5.19 6.85
CA GLU A 26 9.10 6.41 6.35
C GLU A 26 8.70 6.70 4.90
N VAL A 27 8.78 5.69 4.03
CA VAL A 27 8.45 5.85 2.61
C VAL A 27 6.95 6.09 2.42
N LEU A 28 6.08 5.35 3.12
CA LEU A 28 4.63 5.52 3.01
C LEU A 28 4.18 6.90 3.52
N ARG A 29 4.76 7.39 4.62
CA ARG A 29 4.46 8.75 5.10
C ARG A 29 4.86 9.80 4.07
N LYS A 30 6.04 9.66 3.48
CA LYS A 30 6.53 10.58 2.44
C LYS A 30 5.62 10.59 1.21
N LEU A 31 5.23 9.43 0.73
CA LEU A 31 4.34 9.30 -0.42
C LEU A 31 2.94 9.86 -0.12
N HIS A 32 2.41 9.59 1.07
CA HIS A 32 1.11 10.11 1.48
C HIS A 32 1.11 11.65 1.55
N GLU A 33 2.18 12.23 2.08
CA GLU A 33 2.35 13.71 2.12
C GLU A 33 2.38 14.32 0.73
N ARG A 34 2.83 13.56 -0.26
CA ARG A 34 2.83 14.00 -1.67
C ARG A 34 1.49 13.82 -2.38
N GLY A 35 0.47 13.37 -1.66
CA GLY A 35 -0.87 13.20 -2.19
C GLY A 35 -1.18 11.83 -2.76
N HIS A 36 -0.32 10.83 -2.57
CA HIS A 36 -0.65 9.47 -2.98
C HIS A 36 -1.74 8.89 -2.10
N TYR A 37 -2.78 8.33 -2.73
CA TYR A 37 -3.87 7.65 -2.05
C TYR A 37 -3.45 6.20 -1.78
N ILE A 38 -3.51 5.78 -0.51
CA ILE A 38 -2.99 4.48 -0.08
C ILE A 38 -4.14 3.56 0.31
N ILE A 39 -4.25 2.43 -0.38
CA ILE A 39 -5.22 1.37 -0.08
C ILE A 39 -4.43 0.18 0.47
N ILE A 40 -4.74 -0.25 1.67
CA ILE A 40 -4.20 -1.51 2.21
C ILE A 40 -4.95 -2.65 1.55
N TRP A 41 -4.22 -3.51 0.84
CA TRP A 41 -4.76 -4.62 0.07
C TRP A 41 -4.26 -5.93 0.66
N THR A 42 -5.08 -6.59 1.51
CA THR A 42 -4.64 -7.72 2.31
C THR A 42 -5.66 -8.86 2.32
N CYS A 43 -5.16 -10.09 2.46
CA CYS A 43 -6.00 -11.26 2.65
C CYS A 43 -6.48 -11.41 4.10
N ARG A 44 -5.98 -10.59 5.02
CA ARG A 44 -6.43 -10.63 6.41
C ARG A 44 -7.91 -10.28 6.52
N SER A 45 -8.59 -10.91 7.47
CA SER A 45 -10.01 -10.65 7.76
C SER A 45 -10.27 -10.78 9.26
N GLY A 46 -11.43 -10.32 9.73
CA GLY A 46 -11.85 -10.43 11.12
C GLY A 46 -10.83 -9.85 12.08
N LYS A 47 -10.55 -10.58 13.15
CA LYS A 47 -9.62 -10.14 14.19
C LYS A 47 -8.21 -9.89 13.64
N ASN A 48 -7.75 -10.72 12.72
CA ASN A 48 -6.42 -10.57 12.14
C ASN A 48 -6.31 -9.26 11.33
N LEU A 49 -7.36 -8.85 10.66
CA LEU A 49 -7.42 -7.58 9.96
C LEU A 49 -7.43 -6.41 10.96
N LEU A 50 -8.22 -6.51 12.02
CA LEU A 50 -8.29 -5.48 13.06
C LEU A 50 -6.91 -5.29 13.72
N ASP A 51 -6.21 -6.37 14.00
CA ASP A 51 -4.86 -6.32 14.57
C ASP A 51 -3.90 -5.57 13.63
N ALA A 52 -3.99 -5.82 12.32
CA ALA A 52 -3.15 -5.12 11.34
C ALA A 52 -3.48 -3.62 11.27
N ILE A 53 -4.76 -3.27 11.27
CA ILE A 53 -5.21 -1.86 11.26
C ILE A 53 -4.71 -1.14 12.51
N ASN A 54 -4.89 -1.73 13.69
CA ASN A 54 -4.42 -1.14 14.94
C ASN A 54 -2.89 -0.97 14.94
N TRP A 55 -2.18 -1.95 14.42
CA TRP A 55 -0.72 -1.89 14.30
C TRP A 55 -0.28 -0.73 13.39
N LEU A 56 -0.95 -0.54 12.25
CA LEU A 56 -0.67 0.57 11.34
C LEU A 56 -0.89 1.93 12.03
N LEU A 57 -1.99 2.06 12.77
CA LEU A 57 -2.29 3.29 13.50
C LEU A 57 -1.26 3.57 14.59
N GLU A 58 -0.87 2.56 15.34
CA GLU A 58 0.14 2.66 16.40
C GLU A 58 1.52 3.08 15.86
N HIS A 59 1.84 2.66 14.64
CA HIS A 59 3.12 2.95 14.00
C HIS A 59 3.08 4.19 13.11
N ASN A 60 1.97 4.93 13.12
CA ASN A 60 1.79 6.14 12.30
C ASN A 60 2.04 5.90 10.80
N ILE A 61 1.64 4.73 10.31
CA ILE A 61 1.72 4.42 8.89
C ILE A 61 0.39 4.80 8.26
N PRO A 62 0.37 5.77 7.33
CA PRO A 62 -0.87 6.30 6.78
C PRO A 62 -1.51 5.36 5.78
N PHE A 63 -2.84 5.34 5.77
CA PHE A 63 -3.64 4.67 4.74
C PHE A 63 -5.00 5.35 4.66
N ASP A 64 -5.63 5.27 3.50
CA ASP A 64 -6.91 5.93 3.23
C ASP A 64 -8.07 4.95 3.18
N ARG A 65 -7.81 3.72 2.73
CA ARG A 65 -8.81 2.66 2.63
C ARG A 65 -8.17 1.30 2.94
N VAL A 66 -9.03 0.35 3.28
CA VAL A 66 -8.63 -1.05 3.52
C VAL A 66 -9.55 -1.94 2.68
N ASN A 67 -8.95 -2.70 1.76
CA ASN A 67 -9.66 -3.68 0.92
C ASN A 67 -10.88 -3.11 0.18
N ASP A 68 -10.84 -1.84 -0.17
CA ASP A 68 -11.94 -1.18 -0.87
C ASP A 68 -11.40 -0.21 -1.91
N HIS A 69 -12.24 0.13 -2.88
CA HIS A 69 -11.91 1.03 -3.96
C HIS A 69 -11.83 2.48 -3.48
N CYS A 70 -10.96 3.26 -4.12
CA CYS A 70 -10.99 4.71 -3.99
C CYS A 70 -12.38 5.22 -4.45
N PRO A 71 -13.05 6.09 -3.68
CA PRO A 71 -14.39 6.57 -4.04
C PRO A 71 -14.50 7.18 -5.44
N GLU A 72 -13.48 7.89 -5.90
CA GLU A 72 -13.47 8.47 -7.24
C GLU A 72 -13.46 7.40 -8.33
N ASN A 73 -12.78 6.28 -8.09
CA ASN A 73 -12.76 5.16 -9.02
C ASN A 73 -14.11 4.45 -9.08
N ILE A 74 -14.83 4.38 -7.97
CA ILE A 74 -16.19 3.85 -7.94
C ILE A 74 -17.12 4.71 -8.82
N LYS A 75 -17.00 6.03 -8.73
CA LYS A 75 -17.77 6.96 -9.55
C LYS A 75 -17.47 6.80 -11.05
N ARG A 76 -16.19 6.60 -11.38
CA ARG A 76 -15.73 6.54 -12.77
C ARG A 76 -15.96 5.18 -13.42
N TYR A 77 -15.72 4.08 -12.70
CA TYR A 77 -15.68 2.71 -13.25
C TYR A 77 -16.73 1.78 -12.66
N GLY A 78 -17.44 2.18 -11.60
CA GLY A 78 -18.40 1.33 -10.89
C GLY A 78 -17.72 0.33 -9.97
N LYS A 79 -18.54 -0.52 -9.33
CA LYS A 79 -18.08 -1.58 -8.42
C LYS A 79 -17.94 -2.94 -9.08
N GLY A 80 -17.94 -3.01 -10.40
CA GLY A 80 -18.13 -4.25 -11.16
C GLY A 80 -17.03 -5.31 -11.06
N SER A 81 -15.88 -5.03 -10.42
CA SER A 81 -14.75 -5.95 -10.38
C SER A 81 -14.32 -6.23 -8.94
N GLY A 82 -13.96 -7.50 -8.67
CA GLY A 82 -13.34 -7.87 -7.41
C GLY A 82 -11.93 -7.32 -7.24
N LYS A 83 -11.25 -6.98 -8.33
CA LYS A 83 -9.91 -6.40 -8.28
C LYS A 83 -10.02 -4.90 -8.01
N ILE A 84 -9.32 -4.45 -6.98
CA ILE A 84 -9.20 -3.02 -6.68
C ILE A 84 -8.32 -2.38 -7.74
N TYR A 85 -8.83 -1.33 -8.40
CA TYR A 85 -8.03 -0.55 -9.33
C TYR A 85 -7.04 0.31 -8.57
N ALA A 86 -5.80 0.27 -9.00
CA ALA A 86 -4.75 1.17 -8.54
C ALA A 86 -3.77 1.40 -9.68
N ASN A 87 -3.14 2.57 -9.69
CA ASN A 87 -2.10 2.87 -10.68
C ASN A 87 -0.76 2.18 -10.32
N ILE A 88 -0.59 1.79 -9.05
CA ILE A 88 0.61 1.09 -8.57
C ILE A 88 0.17 0.02 -7.58
N TYR A 89 0.70 -1.18 -7.73
CA TYR A 89 0.51 -2.29 -6.80
C TYR A 89 1.85 -2.66 -6.19
N ILE A 90 1.94 -2.68 -4.85
CA ILE A 90 3.16 -3.05 -4.11
C ILE A 90 2.84 -4.27 -3.27
N ASP A 91 3.45 -5.40 -3.60
CA ASP A 91 3.12 -6.70 -3.02
C ASP A 91 4.34 -7.62 -3.07
N ASP A 92 4.55 -8.42 -2.02
CA ASP A 92 5.65 -9.38 -1.94
C ASP A 92 5.44 -10.61 -2.85
N LYS A 93 4.22 -10.83 -3.31
CA LYS A 93 3.86 -11.95 -4.18
C LYS A 93 3.90 -11.61 -5.67
N ASN A 94 4.30 -10.41 -6.03
CA ASN A 94 4.49 -10.06 -7.43
C ASN A 94 5.63 -10.88 -8.06
N LEU A 95 5.52 -11.15 -9.35
CA LEU A 95 6.60 -11.80 -10.09
C LEU A 95 7.88 -10.97 -9.95
N GLY A 96 8.96 -11.60 -9.50
CA GLY A 96 10.21 -10.91 -9.19
C GLY A 96 10.33 -10.50 -7.72
N GLY A 97 9.26 -10.60 -6.95
CA GLY A 97 9.24 -10.32 -5.50
C GLY A 97 9.09 -8.84 -5.16
N PHE A 98 9.29 -8.54 -3.89
CA PHE A 98 9.23 -7.18 -3.36
C PHE A 98 10.62 -6.54 -3.43
N PRO A 99 10.78 -5.40 -4.12
CA PRO A 99 12.11 -4.80 -4.33
C PRO A 99 12.66 -4.05 -3.12
N GLY A 100 11.88 -3.85 -2.07
CA GLY A 100 12.23 -3.04 -0.92
C GLY A 100 11.70 -1.62 -1.04
N TRP A 101 11.51 -0.96 0.10
CA TRP A 101 10.83 0.35 0.15
C TRP A 101 11.66 1.48 -0.45
N LEU A 102 12.98 1.47 -0.29
CA LEU A 102 13.81 2.51 -0.91
C LEU A 102 13.76 2.43 -2.43
N ARG A 103 13.75 1.22 -2.98
CA ARG A 103 13.60 1.03 -4.43
C ARG A 103 12.22 1.44 -4.91
N CYS A 104 11.17 1.14 -4.13
CA CYS A 104 9.81 1.60 -4.44
C CYS A 104 9.75 3.12 -4.53
N LEU A 105 10.36 3.80 -3.57
CA LEU A 105 10.40 5.27 -3.58
C LEU A 105 11.09 5.80 -4.83
N GLU A 106 12.26 5.26 -5.19
CA GLU A 106 12.99 5.67 -6.40
C GLU A 106 12.14 5.51 -7.66
N GLU A 107 11.48 4.36 -7.81
CA GLU A 107 10.66 4.07 -8.98
C GLU A 107 9.43 4.99 -9.06
N ILE A 108 8.79 5.26 -7.92
CA ILE A 108 7.63 6.14 -7.86
C ILE A 108 8.05 7.60 -8.16
N GLU A 109 9.19 8.04 -7.63
CA GLU A 109 9.73 9.36 -7.93
C GLU A 109 10.05 9.51 -9.43
N ARG A 110 10.54 8.45 -10.06
CA ARG A 110 10.77 8.43 -11.51
C ARG A 110 9.46 8.56 -12.28
N MET A 111 8.41 7.88 -11.85
CA MET A 111 7.08 7.97 -12.46
C MET A 111 6.50 9.39 -12.32
N GLU A 112 6.64 10.00 -11.14
CA GLU A 112 6.21 11.38 -10.90
C GLU A 112 6.93 12.36 -11.83
N SER A 113 8.24 12.21 -11.99
CA SER A 113 9.05 13.05 -12.88
C SER A 113 8.63 12.90 -14.34
N ALA A 114 8.35 11.68 -14.78
CA ALA A 114 7.89 11.42 -16.14
C ALA A 114 6.53 12.08 -16.42
N GLU A 115 5.60 12.06 -15.46
CA GLU A 115 4.32 12.74 -15.56
C GLU A 115 4.50 14.25 -15.67
N ASN A 116 5.39 14.83 -14.86
CA ASN A 116 5.68 16.25 -14.88
C ASN A 116 6.33 16.68 -16.21
N ASP A 117 7.17 15.86 -16.79
CA ASP A 117 7.84 16.12 -18.05
C ASP A 117 6.88 16.11 -19.26
N GLN A 118 5.69 15.50 -19.09
CA GLN A 118 4.67 15.45 -20.15
C GLN A 118 3.75 16.67 -20.15
N ILE A 119 3.85 17.51 -19.16
CA ILE A 119 3.10 18.76 -19.05
C ILE A 119 3.91 19.87 -19.72
#